data_cee07aeff9e1922ca58d1810a206c61f
#
_entry.id   cee07aeff9e1922ca58d1810a206c61f
#
_cell.length_a   1.000
_cell.length_b   1.000
_cell.length_c   1.000
_cell.angle_alpha   90.00
_cell.angle_beta   90.00
_cell.angle_gamma   90.00
#
_symmetry.space_group_name_H-M   'P 1'
#
loop_
_entity.id
_entity.type
_entity.pdbx_description
1 polymer ?
#
loop_
_entity_poly.entity_id
_entity_poly.type
_entity_poly.pdbx_seq_one_letter_code
_entity_poly.pdbx_strand_id
1 'polypeptide(L)'
;MILIKLNLTNFLFNKLINSLFTLFGVVTLIFFLFNVLPGDPAQMMLGQNENSQQLANVKKKYGFDQSISTQYLYYLNDLSPISFHSNEEENYTFLQENKYSAIELIKLKSHTIVFKFPYLRTSFTMQGKKVSEIIRNTLPNTIVLAISAIIIAIIIGIFLGIISAVLKDSYIDKAIQLISVIGMSLPSFFSAILFAWFFGYVLNEYTSLEMTGSLYELDDYGERYNIKLKNLILPAIVLGIRPLAVISQLMRNELLDVLNQDYIRTARAKGLTEFNVIKSHGIKNSLNPVVTAVSGWFASLLAGAVFVEYIFGWNGLGKEIVNALNNLDLPVIMGSVLVIAFMFIIINILVDIIYAWIDPRVKLN
;
A
#
# COMPACT_ATOMS: atom_id res chain seq x y z
N MET A 1 -13.40 -29.70 14.68
CA MET A 1 -12.29 -29.55 13.70
C MET A 1 -12.76 -29.57 12.24
N ILE A 2 -13.63 -30.49 11.81
CA ILE A 2 -14.14 -30.57 10.43
C ILE A 2 -15.06 -29.39 10.07
N LEU A 3 -15.96 -28.96 10.96
CA LEU A 3 -16.85 -27.79 10.76
C LEU A 3 -16.09 -26.46 10.63
N ILE A 4 -14.97 -26.31 11.36
CA ILE A 4 -14.10 -25.13 11.26
C ILE A 4 -13.37 -25.10 9.91
N LYS A 5 -12.95 -26.26 9.37
CA LYS A 5 -12.33 -26.36 8.04
C LYS A 5 -13.31 -26.01 6.92
N LEU A 6 -14.56 -26.47 7.00
CA LEU A 6 -15.59 -26.20 6.00
C LEU A 6 -15.97 -24.71 5.95
N ASN A 7 -16.04 -24.05 7.11
CA ASN A 7 -16.30 -22.60 7.16
C ASN A 7 -15.13 -21.79 6.61
N LEU A 8 -13.90 -22.21 6.85
CA LEU A 8 -12.72 -21.52 6.34
C LEU A 8 -12.59 -21.61 4.80
N THR A 9 -12.91 -22.78 4.22
CA THR A 9 -12.86 -22.94 2.76
C THR A 9 -13.93 -22.11 2.06
N ASN A 10 -15.16 -22.09 2.56
CA ASN A 10 -16.24 -21.26 2.01
C ASN A 10 -15.94 -19.76 2.17
N PHE A 11 -15.41 -19.35 3.33
CA PHE A 11 -14.95 -17.97 3.55
C PHE A 11 -13.88 -17.57 2.54
N LEU A 12 -12.81 -18.37 2.39
CA LEU A 12 -11.74 -18.05 1.44
C LEU A 12 -12.25 -18.03 0.00
N PHE A 13 -13.17 -18.91 -0.38
CA PHE A 13 -13.76 -18.94 -1.72
C PHE A 13 -14.60 -17.69 -1.99
N ASN A 14 -15.48 -17.30 -1.08
CA ASN A 14 -16.28 -16.08 -1.21
C ASN A 14 -15.39 -14.83 -1.23
N LYS A 15 -14.37 -14.80 -0.38
CA LYS A 15 -13.40 -13.70 -0.34
C LYS A 15 -12.62 -13.59 -1.65
N LEU A 16 -12.20 -14.73 -2.22
CA LEU A 16 -11.53 -14.78 -3.52
C LEU A 16 -12.40 -14.21 -4.64
N ILE A 17 -13.66 -14.64 -4.71
CA ILE A 17 -14.62 -14.14 -5.70
C ILE A 17 -14.80 -12.63 -5.56
N ASN A 18 -15.06 -12.14 -4.34
CA ASN A 18 -15.21 -10.72 -4.08
C ASN A 18 -13.94 -9.92 -4.44
N SER A 19 -12.77 -10.50 -4.16
CA SER A 19 -11.48 -9.91 -4.54
C SER A 19 -11.31 -9.80 -6.05
N LEU A 20 -11.72 -10.82 -6.81
CA LEU A 20 -11.68 -10.80 -8.26
C LEU A 20 -12.61 -9.72 -8.84
N PHE A 21 -13.84 -9.60 -8.31
CA PHE A 21 -14.76 -8.53 -8.71
C PHE A 21 -14.18 -7.15 -8.38
N THR A 22 -13.59 -6.98 -7.20
CA THR A 22 -12.94 -5.73 -6.80
C THR A 22 -11.79 -5.39 -7.74
N LEU A 23 -10.89 -6.34 -8.03
CA LEU A 23 -9.79 -6.14 -8.98
C LEU A 23 -10.31 -5.80 -10.37
N PHE A 24 -11.33 -6.50 -10.86
CA PHE A 24 -11.94 -6.19 -12.14
C PHE A 24 -12.51 -4.77 -12.18
N GLY A 25 -13.21 -4.35 -11.11
CA GLY A 25 -13.70 -2.98 -10.97
C GLY A 25 -12.57 -1.95 -10.98
N VAL A 26 -11.49 -2.20 -10.24
CA VAL A 26 -10.30 -1.34 -10.19
C VAL A 26 -9.63 -1.25 -11.56
N VAL A 27 -9.40 -2.37 -12.25
CA VAL A 27 -8.83 -2.43 -13.60
C VAL A 27 -9.66 -1.61 -14.59
N THR A 28 -10.98 -1.78 -14.54
CA THR A 28 -11.92 -1.06 -15.41
C THR A 28 -11.89 0.44 -15.12
N LEU A 29 -11.99 0.82 -13.86
CA LEU A 29 -11.99 2.22 -13.45
C LEU A 29 -10.69 2.91 -13.85
N ILE A 30 -9.54 2.30 -13.56
CA ILE A 30 -8.22 2.85 -13.90
C ILE A 30 -8.10 3.02 -15.41
N PHE A 31 -8.48 2.00 -16.19
CA PHE A 31 -8.39 2.08 -17.65
C PHE A 31 -9.19 3.26 -18.20
N PHE A 32 -10.47 3.38 -17.83
CA PHE A 32 -11.30 4.46 -18.33
C PHE A 32 -10.89 5.83 -17.78
N LEU A 33 -10.49 5.92 -16.51
CA LEU A 33 -10.01 7.18 -15.93
C LEU A 33 -8.84 7.75 -16.72
N PHE A 34 -7.85 6.92 -17.04
CA PHE A 34 -6.65 7.38 -17.74
C PHE A 34 -6.84 7.52 -19.26
N ASN A 35 -7.84 6.86 -19.87
CA ASN A 35 -8.19 7.11 -21.27
C ASN A 35 -9.06 8.36 -21.48
N VAL A 36 -9.69 8.90 -20.42
CA VAL A 36 -10.45 10.18 -20.46
C VAL A 36 -9.54 11.39 -20.22
N LEU A 37 -8.35 11.18 -19.66
CA LEU A 37 -7.38 12.27 -19.47
C LEU A 37 -6.98 12.87 -20.82
N PRO A 38 -6.94 14.20 -20.92
CA PRO A 38 -6.55 14.87 -22.16
C PRO A 38 -5.07 14.59 -22.46
N GLY A 39 -4.81 14.12 -23.67
CA GLY A 39 -3.47 13.85 -24.18
C GLY A 39 -3.45 12.61 -25.07
N ASP A 40 -2.62 12.64 -26.09
CA ASP A 40 -2.36 11.48 -26.96
C ASP A 40 -1.15 10.73 -26.39
N PRO A 41 -1.31 9.48 -25.86
CA PRO A 41 -0.20 8.74 -25.30
C PRO A 41 0.96 8.54 -26.29
N ALA A 42 0.67 8.46 -27.59
CA ALA A 42 1.69 8.31 -28.62
C ALA A 42 2.50 9.60 -28.81
N GLN A 43 1.87 10.77 -28.68
CA GLN A 43 2.56 12.06 -28.71
C GLN A 43 3.47 12.22 -27.50
N MET A 44 3.00 11.81 -26.30
CA MET A 44 3.78 11.87 -25.08
C MET A 44 5.07 11.04 -25.15
N MET A 45 5.04 9.89 -25.85
CA MET A 45 6.21 9.04 -26.04
C MET A 45 7.26 9.61 -27.00
N LEU A 46 6.86 10.45 -27.95
CA LEU A 46 7.76 11.00 -28.99
C LEU A 46 8.32 12.38 -28.61
N GLY A 47 7.69 13.10 -27.69
CA GLY A 47 8.08 14.47 -27.29
C GLY A 47 7.80 15.52 -28.38
N GLN A 48 8.49 16.67 -28.29
CA GLN A 48 8.19 17.86 -29.13
C GLN A 48 8.65 17.73 -30.58
N ASN A 49 9.46 16.74 -30.96
CA ASN A 49 9.99 16.57 -32.32
C ASN A 49 9.22 15.50 -33.10
N GLU A 50 7.92 15.70 -33.26
CA GLU A 50 7.04 14.72 -33.91
C GLU A 50 7.16 14.72 -35.43
N ASN A 51 7.46 13.55 -36.00
CA ASN A 51 7.19 13.25 -37.41
C ASN A 51 5.87 12.48 -37.49
N SER A 52 4.94 12.88 -38.33
CA SER A 52 3.62 12.26 -38.52
C SER A 52 3.72 10.74 -38.79
N GLN A 53 4.78 10.29 -39.45
CA GLN A 53 5.02 8.88 -39.72
C GLN A 53 5.46 8.10 -38.47
N GLN A 54 6.27 8.70 -37.62
CA GLN A 54 6.68 8.10 -36.32
C GLN A 54 5.48 7.97 -35.38
N LEU A 55 4.61 8.98 -35.34
CA LEU A 55 3.39 8.96 -34.55
C LEU A 55 2.45 7.84 -34.99
N ALA A 56 2.23 7.68 -36.30
CA ALA A 56 1.42 6.59 -36.83
C ALA A 56 2.00 5.20 -36.49
N ASN A 57 3.31 5.04 -36.58
CA ASN A 57 3.99 3.79 -36.22
C ASN A 57 3.86 3.46 -34.70
N VAL A 58 3.99 4.48 -33.83
CA VAL A 58 3.80 4.30 -32.40
C VAL A 58 2.35 3.92 -32.10
N LYS A 59 1.37 4.63 -32.70
CA LYS A 59 -0.05 4.30 -32.55
C LYS A 59 -0.34 2.84 -32.94
N LYS A 60 0.15 2.39 -34.10
CA LYS A 60 -0.03 1.00 -34.55
C LYS A 60 0.66 0.01 -33.61
N LYS A 61 1.90 0.29 -33.18
CA LYS A 61 2.69 -0.57 -32.30
C LYS A 61 2.05 -0.80 -30.93
N TYR A 62 1.42 0.22 -30.36
CA TYR A 62 0.79 0.17 -29.02
C TYR A 62 -0.73 -0.01 -29.08
N GLY A 63 -1.32 -0.11 -30.29
CA GLY A 63 -2.76 -0.28 -30.49
C GLY A 63 -3.60 0.93 -30.14
N PHE A 64 -3.00 2.13 -30.11
CA PHE A 64 -3.71 3.39 -29.84
C PHE A 64 -4.56 3.88 -31.02
N ASP A 65 -4.38 3.28 -32.20
CA ASP A 65 -5.19 3.48 -33.39
C ASP A 65 -6.55 2.76 -33.32
N GLN A 66 -6.68 1.82 -32.38
CA GLN A 66 -7.88 1.02 -32.20
C GLN A 66 -8.94 1.73 -31.39
N SER A 67 -10.20 1.28 -31.48
CA SER A 67 -11.29 1.78 -30.66
C SER A 67 -10.99 1.58 -29.15
N ILE A 68 -11.50 2.47 -28.29
CA ILE A 68 -11.31 2.37 -26.82
C ILE A 68 -11.75 1.00 -26.28
N SER A 69 -12.83 0.44 -26.84
CA SER A 69 -13.31 -0.91 -26.46
C SER A 69 -12.28 -2.00 -26.79
N THR A 70 -11.64 -1.91 -27.97
CA THR A 70 -10.57 -2.85 -28.37
C THR A 70 -9.34 -2.68 -27.50
N GLN A 71 -8.93 -1.45 -27.20
CA GLN A 71 -7.82 -1.16 -26.31
C GLN A 71 -8.08 -1.70 -24.88
N TYR A 72 -9.33 -1.62 -24.39
CA TYR A 72 -9.72 -2.20 -23.12
C TYR A 72 -9.63 -3.74 -23.13
N LEU A 73 -10.10 -4.39 -24.18
CA LEU A 73 -9.95 -5.85 -24.32
C LEU A 73 -8.48 -6.27 -24.38
N TYR A 74 -7.63 -5.51 -25.07
CA TYR A 74 -6.18 -5.75 -25.07
C TYR A 74 -5.59 -5.60 -23.67
N TYR A 75 -6.02 -4.60 -22.91
CA TYR A 75 -5.56 -4.41 -21.55
C TYR A 75 -5.99 -5.55 -20.61
N LEU A 76 -7.24 -6.01 -20.73
CA LEU A 76 -7.70 -7.19 -20.00
C LEU A 76 -6.93 -8.45 -20.38
N ASN A 77 -6.63 -8.63 -21.66
CA ASN A 77 -5.83 -9.75 -22.17
C ASN A 77 -4.38 -9.68 -21.67
N ASP A 78 -3.79 -8.47 -21.58
CA ASP A 78 -2.45 -8.28 -21.00
C ASP A 78 -2.41 -8.71 -19.52
N LEU A 79 -3.44 -8.38 -18.75
CA LEU A 79 -3.53 -8.69 -17.32
C LEU A 79 -3.99 -10.11 -17.02
N SER A 80 -4.70 -10.76 -17.93
CA SER A 80 -5.24 -12.09 -17.70
C SER A 80 -4.12 -13.15 -17.64
N PRO A 81 -4.14 -14.04 -16.62
CA PRO A 81 -3.25 -15.22 -16.61
C PRO A 81 -3.49 -16.17 -17.78
N ILE A 82 -4.75 -16.31 -18.23
CA ILE A 82 -5.09 -17.08 -19.44
C ILE A 82 -5.42 -16.05 -20.51
N SER A 83 -4.64 -16.03 -21.59
CA SER A 83 -4.74 -14.97 -22.60
C SER A 83 -4.68 -15.51 -24.01
N PHE A 84 -5.25 -14.75 -24.95
CA PHE A 84 -5.37 -15.07 -26.35
C PHE A 84 -4.37 -14.24 -27.15
N HIS A 85 -3.54 -14.88 -27.94
CA HIS A 85 -2.50 -14.24 -28.75
C HIS A 85 -2.66 -14.57 -30.20
N SER A 86 -2.55 -13.55 -31.07
CA SER A 86 -2.55 -13.74 -32.52
C SER A 86 -1.27 -14.42 -32.98
N ASN A 87 -1.35 -15.26 -34.04
CA ASN A 87 -0.20 -15.83 -34.68
C ASN A 87 0.38 -14.91 -35.78
N GLU A 88 -0.26 -13.77 -36.06
CA GLU A 88 0.18 -12.76 -37.02
C GLU A 88 1.08 -11.74 -36.37
N GLU A 89 2.31 -11.55 -36.89
CA GLU A 89 3.32 -10.66 -36.28
C GLU A 89 2.91 -9.18 -36.25
N GLU A 90 2.06 -8.74 -37.19
CA GLU A 90 1.58 -7.35 -37.24
C GLU A 90 0.53 -7.02 -36.15
N ASN A 91 -0.05 -8.02 -35.51
CA ASN A 91 -1.09 -7.80 -34.51
C ASN A 91 -0.49 -7.43 -33.15
N TYR A 92 -1.10 -6.43 -32.47
CA TYR A 92 -0.67 -6.02 -31.13
C TYR A 92 -0.59 -7.19 -30.13
N THR A 93 -1.50 -8.16 -30.25
CA THR A 93 -1.56 -9.34 -29.37
C THR A 93 -0.60 -10.45 -29.77
N PHE A 94 0.29 -10.26 -30.75
CA PHE A 94 1.26 -11.28 -31.16
C PHE A 94 2.13 -11.74 -29.99
N LEU A 95 2.36 -13.05 -29.88
CA LEU A 95 3.13 -13.66 -28.80
C LEU A 95 4.63 -13.44 -29.03
N GLN A 96 5.16 -12.36 -28.44
CA GLN A 96 6.59 -12.08 -28.45
C GLN A 96 7.25 -12.60 -27.18
N GLU A 97 8.28 -13.42 -27.27
CA GLU A 97 9.02 -13.96 -26.12
C GLU A 97 9.60 -12.86 -25.22
N ASN A 98 10.08 -11.76 -25.80
CA ASN A 98 10.61 -10.62 -25.04
C ASN A 98 9.53 -9.84 -24.27
N LYS A 99 8.28 -9.93 -24.71
CA LYS A 99 7.13 -9.23 -24.12
C LYS A 99 6.49 -10.06 -23.01
N TYR A 100 6.24 -11.33 -23.29
CA TYR A 100 5.50 -12.24 -22.42
C TYR A 100 6.36 -13.42 -21.97
N SER A 101 6.39 -13.70 -20.67
CA SER A 101 6.88 -14.97 -20.14
C SER A 101 5.69 -15.93 -20.09
N ALA A 102 5.46 -16.68 -21.14
CA ALA A 102 4.24 -17.45 -21.34
C ALA A 102 4.54 -18.93 -21.63
N ILE A 103 3.61 -19.79 -21.22
CA ILE A 103 3.57 -21.22 -21.55
C ILE A 103 2.40 -21.43 -22.49
N GLU A 104 2.66 -21.96 -23.69
CA GLU A 104 1.60 -22.29 -24.65
C GLU A 104 0.74 -23.44 -24.12
N LEU A 105 -0.58 -23.23 -24.06
CA LEU A 105 -1.54 -24.25 -23.66
C LEU A 105 -2.16 -24.92 -24.88
N ILE A 106 -2.69 -24.13 -25.82
CA ILE A 106 -3.39 -24.62 -27.01
C ILE A 106 -3.02 -23.73 -28.19
N LYS A 107 -2.51 -24.32 -29.26
CA LYS A 107 -2.22 -23.64 -30.52
C LYS A 107 -3.34 -23.90 -31.52
N LEU A 108 -4.06 -22.85 -31.92
CA LEU A 108 -5.09 -22.82 -32.94
C LEU A 108 -4.51 -22.25 -34.25
N LYS A 109 -5.23 -22.38 -35.36
CA LYS A 109 -4.75 -21.87 -36.66
C LYS A 109 -4.43 -20.38 -36.68
N SER A 110 -5.27 -19.56 -36.04
CA SER A 110 -5.15 -18.09 -36.03
C SER A 110 -4.70 -17.51 -34.71
N HIS A 111 -4.87 -18.23 -33.58
CA HIS A 111 -4.58 -17.75 -32.25
C HIS A 111 -3.94 -18.84 -31.38
N THR A 112 -3.11 -18.43 -30.44
CA THR A 112 -2.53 -19.31 -29.42
C THR A 112 -3.05 -18.90 -28.04
N ILE A 113 -3.55 -19.86 -27.26
CA ILE A 113 -3.94 -19.66 -25.86
C ILE A 113 -2.75 -19.98 -25.00
N VAL A 114 -2.39 -19.06 -24.13
CA VAL A 114 -1.21 -19.21 -23.26
C VAL A 114 -1.58 -18.97 -21.79
N PHE A 115 -0.77 -19.57 -20.91
CA PHE A 115 -0.71 -19.23 -19.49
C PHE A 115 0.50 -18.36 -19.24
N LYS A 116 0.31 -17.18 -18.64
CA LYS A 116 1.37 -16.22 -18.38
C LYS A 116 1.17 -15.47 -17.07
N PHE A 117 2.22 -14.84 -16.57
CA PHE A 117 2.08 -13.81 -15.55
C PHE A 117 1.43 -12.55 -16.14
N PRO A 118 0.62 -11.80 -15.33
CA PRO A 118 0.05 -10.53 -15.76
C PRO A 118 1.13 -9.59 -16.32
N TYR A 119 0.90 -9.10 -17.53
CA TYR A 119 1.80 -8.18 -18.21
C TYR A 119 1.35 -6.74 -17.95
N LEU A 120 2.14 -6.00 -17.19
CA LEU A 120 1.84 -4.62 -16.79
C LEU A 120 2.32 -3.58 -17.82
N ARG A 121 2.69 -4.04 -19.03
CA ARG A 121 3.25 -3.22 -20.11
C ARG A 121 4.66 -2.67 -19.79
N THR A 122 5.14 -1.79 -20.67
CA THR A 122 6.43 -1.09 -20.55
C THR A 122 6.19 0.39 -20.28
N SER A 123 7.10 1.01 -19.54
CA SER A 123 7.11 2.46 -19.33
C SER A 123 7.19 3.21 -20.66
N PHE A 124 6.48 4.34 -20.76
CA PHE A 124 6.55 5.23 -21.91
C PHE A 124 7.78 6.13 -21.84
N THR A 125 8.20 6.52 -20.64
CA THR A 125 9.31 7.46 -20.44
C THR A 125 10.64 6.75 -20.25
N MET A 126 10.66 5.58 -19.60
CA MET A 126 11.86 4.75 -19.41
C MET A 126 11.91 3.70 -20.50
N GLN A 127 12.54 4.02 -21.66
CA GLN A 127 12.56 3.15 -22.84
C GLN A 127 13.00 1.72 -22.51
N GLY A 128 12.18 0.75 -22.93
CA GLY A 128 12.44 -0.68 -22.77
C GLY A 128 12.25 -1.25 -21.36
N LYS A 129 11.98 -0.43 -20.34
CA LYS A 129 11.83 -0.90 -18.98
C LYS A 129 10.41 -1.40 -18.71
N LYS A 130 10.29 -2.65 -18.25
CA LYS A 130 8.99 -3.23 -17.88
C LYS A 130 8.48 -2.61 -16.59
N VAL A 131 7.18 -2.31 -16.52
CA VAL A 131 6.54 -1.80 -15.30
C VAL A 131 6.70 -2.77 -14.13
N SER A 132 6.64 -4.07 -14.38
CA SER A 132 6.90 -5.10 -13.37
C SER A 132 8.29 -5.03 -12.74
N GLU A 133 9.30 -4.59 -13.49
CA GLU A 133 10.66 -4.38 -12.99
C GLU A 133 10.75 -3.14 -12.10
N ILE A 134 10.10 -2.03 -12.51
CA ILE A 134 10.01 -0.82 -11.70
C ILE A 134 9.36 -1.14 -10.35
N ILE A 135 8.22 -1.85 -10.38
CA ILE A 135 7.49 -2.23 -9.17
C ILE A 135 8.35 -3.17 -8.29
N ARG A 136 9.03 -4.15 -8.87
CA ARG A 136 9.90 -5.07 -8.13
C ARG A 136 11.00 -4.34 -7.37
N ASN A 137 11.53 -3.25 -7.91
CA ASN A 137 12.60 -2.48 -7.31
C ASN A 137 12.11 -1.48 -6.25
N THR A 138 10.86 -1.01 -6.35
CA THR A 138 10.33 0.07 -5.50
C THR A 138 9.37 -0.42 -4.41
N LEU A 139 8.54 -1.41 -4.70
CA LEU A 139 7.54 -1.96 -3.76
C LEU A 139 8.14 -2.46 -2.43
N PRO A 140 9.31 -3.15 -2.39
CA PRO A 140 9.91 -3.56 -1.12
C PRO A 140 10.19 -2.40 -0.17
N ASN A 141 10.64 -1.25 -0.69
CA ASN A 141 10.91 -0.06 0.11
C ASN A 141 9.62 0.52 0.71
N THR A 142 8.52 0.56 -0.06
CA THR A 142 7.20 0.95 0.45
C THR A 142 6.72 0.03 1.56
N ILE A 143 6.90 -1.28 1.40
CA ILE A 143 6.51 -2.28 2.42
C ILE A 143 7.31 -2.07 3.71
N VAL A 144 8.64 -1.88 3.61
CA VAL A 144 9.49 -1.59 4.78
C VAL A 144 9.05 -0.33 5.50
N LEU A 145 8.75 0.73 4.75
CA LEU A 145 8.25 1.99 5.32
C LEU A 145 6.90 1.79 6.04
N ALA A 146 5.95 1.12 5.39
CA ALA A 146 4.62 0.87 5.97
C ALA A 146 4.69 -0.01 7.23
N ILE A 147 5.51 -1.07 7.23
CA ILE A 147 5.73 -1.93 8.40
C ILE A 147 6.35 -1.14 9.54
N SER A 148 7.37 -0.33 9.26
CA SER A 148 8.02 0.50 10.28
C SER A 148 7.06 1.51 10.88
N ALA A 149 6.26 2.17 10.04
CA ALA A 149 5.26 3.14 10.47
C ALA A 149 4.19 2.51 11.38
N ILE A 150 3.65 1.33 11.02
CA ILE A 150 2.63 0.67 11.83
C ILE A 150 3.20 0.15 13.15
N ILE A 151 4.44 -0.36 13.18
CA ILE A 151 5.11 -0.79 14.42
C ILE A 151 5.28 0.39 15.38
N ILE A 152 5.76 1.54 14.89
CA ILE A 152 5.88 2.77 15.68
C ILE A 152 4.50 3.18 16.21
N ALA A 153 3.48 3.18 15.35
CA ALA A 153 2.12 3.55 15.72
C ALA A 153 1.54 2.64 16.81
N ILE A 154 1.75 1.33 16.72
CA ILE A 154 1.28 0.34 17.71
C ILE A 154 1.97 0.57 19.06
N ILE A 155 3.31 0.59 19.06
CA ILE A 155 4.08 0.69 20.31
C ILE A 155 3.76 1.99 21.03
N ILE A 156 3.90 3.13 20.34
CA ILE A 156 3.71 4.45 20.95
C ILE A 156 2.22 4.71 21.21
N GLY A 157 1.33 4.34 20.28
CA GLY A 157 -0.11 4.56 20.44
C GLY A 157 -0.71 3.79 21.61
N ILE A 158 -0.38 2.51 21.78
CA ILE A 158 -0.83 1.71 22.93
C ILE A 158 -0.27 2.30 24.23
N PHE A 159 1.02 2.65 24.26
CA PHE A 159 1.66 3.23 25.43
C PHE A 159 0.99 4.55 25.86
N LEU A 160 0.79 5.46 24.92
CA LEU A 160 0.11 6.74 25.20
C LEU A 160 -1.36 6.53 25.60
N GLY A 161 -2.07 5.60 24.98
CA GLY A 161 -3.45 5.27 25.32
C GLY A 161 -3.58 4.73 26.75
N ILE A 162 -2.65 3.87 27.19
CA ILE A 162 -2.60 3.35 28.56
C ILE A 162 -2.35 4.50 29.56
N ILE A 163 -1.35 5.35 29.30
CA ILE A 163 -1.04 6.51 30.15
C ILE A 163 -2.27 7.42 30.27
N SER A 164 -2.91 7.73 29.15
CA SER A 164 -4.08 8.57 29.05
C SER A 164 -5.26 8.00 29.86
N ALA A 165 -5.49 6.68 29.81
CA ALA A 165 -6.53 6.01 30.59
C ALA A 165 -6.24 5.98 32.08
N VAL A 166 -5.00 5.68 32.47
CA VAL A 166 -4.57 5.58 33.88
C VAL A 166 -4.61 6.96 34.56
N LEU A 167 -4.20 7.99 33.83
CA LEU A 167 -4.20 9.38 34.29
C LEU A 167 -5.44 10.16 33.84
N LYS A 168 -6.58 9.49 33.74
CA LYS A 168 -7.85 10.07 33.28
C LYS A 168 -8.10 11.45 33.90
N ASP A 169 -8.60 12.38 33.08
CA ASP A 169 -8.95 13.76 33.40
C ASP A 169 -7.78 14.66 33.86
N SER A 170 -6.54 14.14 33.88
CA SER A 170 -5.34 14.91 34.17
C SER A 170 -4.92 15.81 33.00
N TYR A 171 -3.97 16.72 33.26
CA TYR A 171 -3.35 17.52 32.17
C TYR A 171 -2.61 16.66 31.13
N ILE A 172 -2.03 15.53 31.57
CA ILE A 172 -1.33 14.59 30.69
C ILE A 172 -2.34 13.92 29.75
N ASP A 173 -3.48 13.44 30.27
CA ASP A 173 -4.56 12.89 29.46
C ASP A 173 -5.05 13.90 28.43
N LYS A 174 -5.35 15.13 28.87
CA LYS A 174 -5.79 16.20 27.95
C LYS A 174 -4.75 16.53 26.87
N ALA A 175 -3.47 16.56 27.23
CA ALA A 175 -2.38 16.82 26.28
C ALA A 175 -2.26 15.68 25.24
N ILE A 176 -2.30 14.41 25.66
CA ILE A 176 -2.26 13.27 24.76
C ILE A 176 -3.44 13.30 23.79
N GLN A 177 -4.66 13.58 24.28
CA GLN A 177 -5.84 13.68 23.45
C GLN A 177 -5.73 14.83 22.44
N LEU A 178 -5.27 16.00 22.87
CA LEU A 178 -5.07 17.16 21.99
C LEU A 178 -4.05 16.84 20.87
N ILE A 179 -2.92 16.27 21.23
CA ILE A 179 -1.88 15.87 20.25
C ILE A 179 -2.44 14.82 19.29
N SER A 180 -3.24 13.87 19.78
CA SER A 180 -3.88 12.85 18.92
C SER A 180 -4.86 13.50 17.94
N VAL A 181 -5.69 14.44 18.39
CA VAL A 181 -6.63 15.15 17.50
C VAL A 181 -5.88 15.94 16.42
N ILE A 182 -4.82 16.66 16.79
CA ILE A 182 -3.96 17.38 15.84
C ILE A 182 -3.34 16.39 14.83
N GLY A 183 -2.78 15.28 15.32
CA GLY A 183 -2.15 14.26 14.46
C GLY A 183 -3.11 13.61 13.45
N MET A 184 -4.39 13.44 13.81
CA MET A 184 -5.42 12.95 12.89
C MET A 184 -5.87 14.01 11.87
N SER A 185 -5.88 15.27 12.25
CA SER A 185 -6.42 16.38 11.45
C SER A 185 -5.44 16.86 10.39
N LEU A 186 -4.13 16.73 10.62
CA LEU A 186 -3.12 17.18 9.68
C LEU A 186 -3.03 16.24 8.46
N PRO A 187 -3.03 16.79 7.23
CA PRO A 187 -2.71 16.01 6.03
C PRO A 187 -1.28 15.44 6.11
N SER A 188 -1.09 14.17 5.68
CA SER A 188 0.21 13.50 5.76
C SER A 188 1.32 14.23 5.01
N PHE A 189 1.01 14.82 3.85
CA PHE A 189 1.99 15.60 3.08
C PHE A 189 2.45 16.85 3.84
N PHE A 190 1.53 17.53 4.52
CA PHE A 190 1.87 18.73 5.30
C PHE A 190 2.76 18.36 6.51
N SER A 191 2.41 17.29 7.21
CA SER A 191 3.24 16.74 8.28
C SER A 191 4.62 16.34 7.77
N ALA A 192 4.72 15.75 6.58
CA ALA A 192 5.99 15.36 5.97
C ALA A 192 6.90 16.57 5.75
N ILE A 193 6.36 17.67 5.18
CA ILE A 193 7.12 18.91 4.96
C ILE A 193 7.60 19.51 6.29
N LEU A 194 6.69 19.58 7.28
CA LEU A 194 7.04 20.16 8.60
C LEU A 194 8.14 19.35 9.31
N PHE A 195 8.02 18.02 9.31
CA PHE A 195 8.99 17.16 9.98
C PHE A 195 10.34 17.14 9.24
N ALA A 196 10.34 17.10 7.91
CA ALA A 196 11.54 17.19 7.11
C ALA A 196 12.28 18.52 7.38
N TRP A 197 11.53 19.64 7.34
CA TRP A 197 12.11 20.96 7.61
C TRP A 197 12.61 21.08 9.04
N PHE A 198 11.80 20.71 10.05
CA PHE A 198 12.15 20.94 11.43
C PHE A 198 13.27 20.01 11.92
N PHE A 199 13.11 18.70 11.72
CA PHE A 199 14.09 17.71 12.20
C PHE A 199 15.25 17.50 11.24
N GLY A 200 15.00 17.57 9.92
CA GLY A 200 16.01 17.30 8.90
C GLY A 200 16.82 18.54 8.49
N TYR A 201 16.32 19.77 8.78
CA TYR A 201 17.04 21.01 8.47
C TYR A 201 17.37 21.80 9.73
N VAL A 202 16.37 22.26 10.50
CA VAL A 202 16.58 23.14 11.68
C VAL A 202 17.36 22.42 12.78
N LEU A 203 17.03 21.18 13.08
CA LEU A 203 17.65 20.36 14.12
C LEU A 203 18.65 19.33 13.57
N ASN A 204 19.08 19.45 12.33
CA ASN A 204 20.01 18.49 11.70
C ASN A 204 21.29 18.27 12.52
N GLU A 205 21.90 19.34 13.03
CA GLU A 205 23.12 19.25 13.85
C GLU A 205 22.93 18.42 15.12
N TYR A 206 21.74 18.41 15.70
CA TYR A 206 21.41 17.67 16.93
C TYR A 206 20.91 16.27 16.65
N THR A 207 20.11 16.09 15.62
CA THR A 207 19.44 14.82 15.29
C THR A 207 20.27 13.95 14.34
N SER A 208 21.12 14.58 13.53
CA SER A 208 21.80 13.96 12.38
C SER A 208 20.80 13.28 11.42
N LEU A 209 19.55 13.76 11.35
CA LEU A 209 18.53 13.30 10.41
C LEU A 209 18.57 14.20 9.18
N GLU A 210 18.32 13.61 8.01
CA GLU A 210 18.32 14.33 6.74
C GLU A 210 16.89 14.65 6.29
N MET A 211 16.73 15.75 5.54
CA MET A 211 15.42 16.14 4.99
C MET A 211 14.90 15.11 4.01
N THR A 212 15.80 14.52 3.23
CA THR A 212 15.48 13.53 2.18
C THR A 212 16.51 12.42 2.21
N GLY A 213 16.07 11.23 1.78
CA GLY A 213 16.94 10.06 1.69
C GLY A 213 16.14 8.79 1.50
N SER A 214 16.82 7.72 1.15
CA SER A 214 16.19 6.41 0.97
C SER A 214 16.89 5.34 1.83
N LEU A 215 16.24 4.15 1.90
CA LEU A 215 16.80 3.02 2.66
C LEU A 215 18.16 2.58 2.11
N TYR A 216 18.30 2.60 0.80
CA TYR A 216 19.51 2.23 0.09
C TYR A 216 20.07 3.46 -0.61
N GLU A 217 21.29 3.82 -0.28
CA GLU A 217 22.02 4.90 -0.93
C GLU A 217 23.35 4.38 -1.42
N LEU A 218 23.79 4.91 -2.57
CA LEU A 218 25.11 4.64 -3.09
C LEU A 218 26.14 5.24 -2.13
N ASP A 219 27.27 4.57 -1.97
CA ASP A 219 28.42 5.14 -1.29
C ASP A 219 28.99 6.34 -2.06
N ASP A 220 29.91 7.07 -1.43
CA ASP A 220 30.52 8.28 -2.02
C ASP A 220 31.30 7.99 -3.32
N TYR A 221 31.61 6.72 -3.57
CA TYR A 221 32.30 6.25 -4.78
C TYR A 221 31.33 5.73 -5.85
N GLY A 222 30.04 5.56 -5.52
CA GLY A 222 29.03 5.03 -6.44
C GLY A 222 29.13 3.53 -6.72
N GLU A 223 29.92 2.78 -5.92
CA GLU A 223 30.20 1.36 -6.16
C GLU A 223 29.26 0.41 -5.41
N ARG A 224 28.78 0.81 -4.22
CA ARG A 224 27.98 -0.07 -3.34
C ARG A 224 26.78 0.64 -2.77
N TYR A 225 25.69 -0.13 -2.64
CA TYR A 225 24.52 0.33 -1.90
C TYR A 225 24.69 0.04 -0.41
N ASN A 226 24.61 1.09 0.39
CA ASN A 226 24.63 1.02 1.85
C ASN A 226 23.21 1.21 2.41
N ILE A 227 22.88 0.45 3.46
CA ILE A 227 21.61 0.61 4.18
C ILE A 227 21.75 1.77 5.17
N LYS A 228 20.92 2.80 5.00
CA LYS A 228 20.85 3.96 5.90
C LYS A 228 19.54 3.98 6.68
N LEU A 229 19.48 3.26 7.80
CA LEU A 229 18.30 3.18 8.66
C LEU A 229 17.86 4.54 9.22
N LYS A 230 18.76 5.52 9.34
CA LYS A 230 18.40 6.87 9.78
C LYS A 230 17.37 7.53 8.86
N ASN A 231 17.46 7.28 7.55
CA ASN A 231 16.53 7.84 6.56
C ASN A 231 15.10 7.28 6.69
N LEU A 232 14.94 6.15 7.36
CA LEU A 232 13.63 5.53 7.64
C LEU A 232 12.86 6.24 8.77
N ILE A 233 13.57 6.90 9.70
CA ILE A 233 12.98 7.41 10.95
C ILE A 233 11.89 8.45 10.68
N LEU A 234 12.21 9.53 9.98
CA LEU A 234 11.26 10.64 9.74
C LEU A 234 10.05 10.18 8.90
N PRO A 235 10.25 9.52 7.73
CA PRO A 235 9.11 9.04 6.94
C PRO A 235 8.21 8.07 7.71
N ALA A 236 8.80 7.15 8.50
CA ALA A 236 8.03 6.17 9.27
C ALA A 236 7.23 6.83 10.41
N ILE A 237 7.79 7.81 11.11
CA ILE A 237 7.07 8.57 12.15
C ILE A 237 5.91 9.33 11.49
N VAL A 238 6.16 10.08 10.43
CA VAL A 238 5.14 10.90 9.78
C VAL A 238 3.99 10.04 9.24
N LEU A 239 4.32 8.94 8.56
CA LEU A 239 3.32 8.00 8.06
C LEU A 239 2.54 7.35 9.21
N GLY A 240 3.19 7.09 10.34
CA GLY A 240 2.63 6.49 11.53
C GLY A 240 1.78 7.41 12.41
N ILE A 241 1.85 8.74 12.28
CA ILE A 241 1.15 9.70 13.18
C ILE A 241 -0.36 9.45 13.21
N ARG A 242 -1.01 9.29 12.07
CA ARG A 242 -2.47 9.09 12.00
C ARG A 242 -2.92 7.78 12.67
N PRO A 243 -2.39 6.60 12.31
CA PRO A 243 -2.74 5.37 13.01
C PRO A 243 -2.35 5.40 14.49
N LEU A 244 -1.21 6.00 14.87
CA LEU A 244 -0.80 6.19 16.25
C LEU A 244 -1.88 6.93 17.07
N ALA A 245 -2.38 8.03 16.54
CA ALA A 245 -3.39 8.84 17.19
C ALA A 245 -4.71 8.07 17.40
N VAL A 246 -5.15 7.34 16.39
CA VAL A 246 -6.36 6.48 16.46
C VAL A 246 -6.16 5.35 17.46
N ILE A 247 -5.01 4.66 17.41
CA ILE A 247 -4.68 3.58 18.34
C ILE A 247 -4.64 4.08 19.78
N SER A 248 -4.06 5.27 20.03
CA SER A 248 -4.00 5.88 21.36
C SER A 248 -5.40 6.16 21.92
N GLN A 249 -6.28 6.75 21.11
CA GLN A 249 -7.65 7.04 21.53
C GLN A 249 -8.47 5.77 21.77
N LEU A 250 -8.37 4.78 20.89
CA LEU A 250 -9.05 3.50 21.05
C LEU A 250 -8.57 2.79 22.31
N MET A 251 -7.26 2.67 22.49
CA MET A 251 -6.69 2.01 23.67
C MET A 251 -7.13 2.69 24.97
N ARG A 252 -7.16 4.04 25.00
CA ARG A 252 -7.68 4.80 26.14
C ARG A 252 -9.14 4.46 26.45
N ASN A 253 -10.00 4.55 25.46
CA ASN A 253 -11.44 4.35 25.66
C ASN A 253 -11.75 2.93 26.08
N GLU A 254 -11.20 1.94 25.38
CA GLU A 254 -11.37 0.53 25.70
C GLU A 254 -10.83 0.17 27.10
N LEU A 255 -9.68 0.73 27.49
CA LEU A 255 -9.13 0.48 28.82
C LEU A 255 -10.03 1.08 29.91
N LEU A 256 -10.58 2.28 29.70
CA LEU A 256 -11.53 2.88 30.63
C LEU A 256 -12.81 2.05 30.76
N ASP A 257 -13.35 1.55 29.67
CA ASP A 257 -14.53 0.70 29.66
C ASP A 257 -14.27 -0.64 30.37
N VAL A 258 -13.14 -1.27 30.11
CA VAL A 258 -12.71 -2.52 30.76
C VAL A 258 -12.52 -2.31 32.27
N LEU A 259 -11.90 -1.21 32.71
CA LEU A 259 -11.63 -0.95 34.12
C LEU A 259 -12.93 -0.74 34.95
N ASN A 260 -14.05 -0.49 34.30
CA ASN A 260 -15.36 -0.35 34.96
C ASN A 260 -16.15 -1.68 35.07
N GLN A 261 -15.64 -2.80 34.51
CA GLN A 261 -16.32 -4.09 34.52
C GLN A 261 -16.29 -4.78 35.90
N ASP A 262 -17.27 -5.64 36.14
CA ASP A 262 -17.42 -6.33 37.45
C ASP A 262 -16.27 -7.27 37.78
N TYR A 263 -15.66 -7.92 36.75
CA TYR A 263 -14.51 -8.78 37.00
C TYR A 263 -13.25 -8.00 37.44
N ILE A 264 -13.15 -6.73 37.09
CA ILE A 264 -12.09 -5.83 37.55
C ILE A 264 -12.34 -5.48 39.04
N ARG A 265 -13.60 -5.20 39.42
CA ARG A 265 -13.97 -5.00 40.82
C ARG A 265 -13.65 -6.24 41.65
N THR A 266 -13.94 -7.43 41.13
CA THR A 266 -13.60 -8.70 41.79
C THR A 266 -12.09 -8.86 41.95
N ALA A 267 -11.29 -8.50 40.94
CA ALA A 267 -9.82 -8.58 41.02
C ALA A 267 -9.26 -7.65 42.11
N ARG A 268 -9.79 -6.42 42.21
CA ARG A 268 -9.47 -5.48 43.30
C ARG A 268 -9.87 -6.02 44.67
N ALA A 269 -11.06 -6.59 44.79
CA ALA A 269 -11.56 -7.20 46.04
C ALA A 269 -10.70 -8.38 46.50
N LYS A 270 -10.04 -9.12 45.57
CA LYS A 270 -9.07 -10.16 45.87
C LYS A 270 -7.69 -9.63 46.29
N GLY A 271 -7.51 -8.32 46.41
CA GLY A 271 -6.26 -7.71 46.89
C GLY A 271 -5.18 -7.52 45.82
N LEU A 272 -5.51 -7.62 44.54
CA LEU A 272 -4.54 -7.34 43.47
C LEU A 272 -4.20 -5.85 43.42
N THR A 273 -2.92 -5.52 43.27
CA THR A 273 -2.47 -4.12 43.09
C THR A 273 -3.00 -3.56 41.77
N GLU A 274 -3.22 -2.23 41.70
CA GLU A 274 -3.70 -1.56 40.48
C GLU A 274 -2.83 -1.87 39.27
N PHE A 275 -1.50 -1.94 39.43
CA PHE A 275 -0.59 -2.32 38.34
C PHE A 275 -0.91 -3.72 37.81
N ASN A 276 -1.14 -4.70 38.65
CA ASN A 276 -1.47 -6.07 38.25
C ASN A 276 -2.88 -6.16 37.63
N VAL A 277 -3.85 -5.39 38.15
CA VAL A 277 -5.19 -5.27 37.59
C VAL A 277 -5.11 -4.74 36.14
N ILE A 278 -4.40 -3.62 35.94
CA ILE A 278 -4.24 -3.01 34.62
C ILE A 278 -3.50 -3.94 33.68
N LYS A 279 -2.34 -4.46 34.08
CA LYS A 279 -1.46 -5.29 33.24
C LYS A 279 -2.14 -6.60 32.83
N SER A 280 -2.72 -7.34 33.78
CA SER A 280 -3.19 -8.71 33.53
C SER A 280 -4.65 -8.79 33.11
N HIS A 281 -5.48 -7.85 33.52
CA HIS A 281 -6.92 -7.86 33.26
C HIS A 281 -7.37 -6.68 32.38
N GLY A 282 -6.79 -5.48 32.55
CA GLY A 282 -7.12 -4.30 31.79
C GLY A 282 -6.64 -4.40 30.34
N ILE A 283 -5.32 -4.32 30.14
CA ILE A 283 -4.69 -4.22 28.81
C ILE A 283 -5.11 -5.38 27.92
N LYS A 284 -5.04 -6.61 28.43
CA LYS A 284 -5.31 -7.82 27.65
C LYS A 284 -6.71 -7.80 27.01
N ASN A 285 -7.73 -7.32 27.74
CA ASN A 285 -9.09 -7.29 27.26
C ASN A 285 -9.40 -6.05 26.41
N SER A 286 -8.62 -4.97 26.56
CA SER A 286 -8.77 -3.73 25.77
C SER A 286 -8.09 -3.81 24.39
N LEU A 287 -7.25 -4.81 24.12
CA LEU A 287 -6.50 -4.91 22.87
C LEU A 287 -7.34 -5.34 21.67
N ASN A 288 -8.47 -6.03 21.86
CA ASN A 288 -9.23 -6.59 20.73
C ASN A 288 -9.66 -5.53 19.70
N PRO A 289 -10.32 -4.40 20.09
CA PRO A 289 -10.67 -3.35 19.14
C PRO A 289 -9.45 -2.65 18.54
N VAL A 290 -8.36 -2.55 19.31
CA VAL A 290 -7.10 -1.95 18.85
C VAL A 290 -6.48 -2.79 17.71
N VAL A 291 -6.43 -4.11 17.86
CA VAL A 291 -5.94 -5.03 16.81
C VAL A 291 -6.74 -4.88 15.53
N THR A 292 -8.06 -4.74 15.64
CA THR A 292 -8.94 -4.50 14.47
C THR A 292 -8.56 -3.21 13.75
N ALA A 293 -8.40 -2.12 14.50
CA ALA A 293 -8.03 -0.83 13.93
C ALA A 293 -6.65 -0.86 13.27
N VAL A 294 -5.65 -1.49 13.91
CA VAL A 294 -4.30 -1.68 13.37
C VAL A 294 -4.35 -2.35 12.01
N SER A 295 -5.17 -3.37 11.89
CA SER A 295 -5.34 -4.15 10.66
C SER A 295 -5.82 -3.30 9.49
N GLY A 296 -6.88 -2.50 9.70
CA GLY A 296 -7.40 -1.59 8.68
C GLY A 296 -6.39 -0.49 8.30
N TRP A 297 -5.66 0.04 9.28
CA TRP A 297 -4.65 1.05 9.03
C TRP A 297 -3.46 0.52 8.24
N PHE A 298 -3.01 -0.71 8.49
CA PHE A 298 -1.87 -1.28 7.76
C PHE A 298 -2.12 -1.34 6.26
N ALA A 299 -3.31 -1.80 5.85
CA ALA A 299 -3.70 -1.79 4.44
C ALA A 299 -3.73 -0.36 3.86
N SER A 300 -4.25 0.60 4.63
CA SER A 300 -4.34 2.01 4.22
C SER A 300 -2.97 2.69 4.09
N LEU A 301 -1.96 2.30 4.89
CA LEU A 301 -0.62 2.90 4.86
C LEU A 301 0.08 2.70 3.53
N LEU A 302 -0.11 1.57 2.84
CA LEU A 302 0.48 1.34 1.52
C LEU A 302 -0.01 2.35 0.48
N ALA A 303 -1.30 2.70 0.51
CA ALA A 303 -1.85 3.74 -0.35
C ALA A 303 -1.49 5.14 0.14
N GLY A 304 -1.41 5.35 1.46
CA GLY A 304 -1.11 6.63 2.09
C GLY A 304 0.36 7.06 2.03
N ALA A 305 1.26 6.16 1.67
CA ALA A 305 2.70 6.44 1.63
C ALA A 305 3.12 7.35 0.46
N VAL A 306 2.30 7.49 -0.60
CA VAL A 306 2.65 8.14 -1.87
C VAL A 306 3.30 9.52 -1.67
N PHE A 307 2.63 10.43 -0.98
CA PHE A 307 3.16 11.78 -0.76
C PHE A 307 4.30 11.83 0.24
N VAL A 308 4.29 10.95 1.25
CA VAL A 308 5.38 10.86 2.22
C VAL A 308 6.66 10.40 1.54
N GLU A 309 6.57 9.36 0.71
CA GLU A 309 7.71 8.86 -0.08
C GLU A 309 8.26 9.92 -1.04
N TYR A 310 7.36 10.65 -1.71
CA TYR A 310 7.77 11.70 -2.64
C TYR A 310 8.50 12.84 -1.93
N ILE A 311 7.97 13.35 -0.80
CA ILE A 311 8.55 14.47 -0.06
C ILE A 311 9.91 14.11 0.56
N PHE A 312 10.02 12.92 1.16
CA PHE A 312 11.28 12.45 1.74
C PHE A 312 12.27 11.89 0.71
N GLY A 313 11.89 11.85 -0.58
CA GLY A 313 12.74 11.27 -1.63
C GLY A 313 12.93 9.75 -1.49
N TRP A 314 12.08 9.07 -0.70
CA TRP A 314 12.12 7.64 -0.48
C TRP A 314 11.88 6.85 -1.76
N ASN A 315 12.77 5.95 -2.14
CA ASN A 315 12.69 5.20 -3.40
C ASN A 315 11.63 4.07 -3.35
N GLY A 316 10.39 4.45 -3.07
CA GLY A 316 9.25 3.56 -3.01
C GLY A 316 8.32 3.69 -4.22
N LEU A 317 7.29 2.84 -4.24
CA LEU A 317 6.31 2.79 -5.33
C LEU A 317 5.46 4.07 -5.41
N GLY A 318 5.18 4.71 -4.26
CA GLY A 318 4.43 5.96 -4.21
C GLY A 318 5.17 7.12 -4.87
N LYS A 319 6.48 7.24 -4.65
CA LYS A 319 7.32 8.22 -5.35
C LYS A 319 7.28 8.01 -6.87
N GLU A 320 7.35 6.75 -7.33
CA GLU A 320 7.27 6.43 -8.74
C GLU A 320 5.90 6.75 -9.36
N ILE A 321 4.82 6.60 -8.61
CA ILE A 321 3.49 7.04 -9.06
C ILE A 321 3.47 8.55 -9.30
N VAL A 322 4.02 9.36 -8.39
CA VAL A 322 4.07 10.82 -8.56
C VAL A 322 4.97 11.21 -9.73
N ASN A 323 6.14 10.56 -9.88
CA ASN A 323 7.02 10.78 -11.03
C ASN A 323 6.31 10.43 -12.34
N ALA A 324 5.62 9.29 -12.38
CA ALA A 324 4.86 8.84 -13.54
C ALA A 324 3.69 9.77 -13.88
N LEU A 325 3.00 10.33 -12.87
CA LEU A 325 1.96 11.34 -13.07
C LEU A 325 2.53 12.61 -13.70
N ASN A 326 3.64 13.11 -13.21
CA ASN A 326 4.31 14.31 -13.74
C ASN A 326 4.80 14.11 -15.17
N ASN A 327 5.19 12.90 -15.53
CA ASN A 327 5.72 12.53 -16.85
C ASN A 327 4.65 11.89 -17.76
N LEU A 328 3.40 11.77 -17.31
CA LEU A 328 2.28 11.13 -18.01
C LEU A 328 2.57 9.69 -18.47
N ASP A 329 3.34 8.95 -17.66
CA ASP A 329 3.67 7.54 -17.90
C ASP A 329 2.52 6.64 -17.45
N LEU A 330 1.49 6.54 -18.29
CA LEU A 330 0.25 5.82 -17.97
C LEU A 330 0.48 4.35 -17.58
N PRO A 331 1.32 3.55 -18.26
CA PRO A 331 1.55 2.17 -17.86
C PRO A 331 2.10 2.03 -16.43
N VAL A 332 3.03 2.91 -16.03
CA VAL A 332 3.61 2.90 -14.68
C VAL A 332 2.54 3.26 -13.65
N ILE A 333 1.71 4.28 -13.91
CA ILE A 333 0.61 4.66 -13.02
C ILE A 333 -0.38 3.51 -12.88
N MET A 334 -0.89 3.00 -14.01
CA MET A 334 -1.91 1.94 -14.02
C MET A 334 -1.41 0.67 -13.35
N GLY A 335 -0.18 0.24 -13.67
CA GLY A 335 0.42 -0.95 -13.09
C GLY A 335 0.68 -0.80 -11.58
N SER A 336 1.16 0.37 -11.14
CA SER A 336 1.45 0.65 -9.73
C SER A 336 0.17 0.69 -8.89
N VAL A 337 -0.88 1.38 -9.36
CA VAL A 337 -2.17 1.45 -8.65
C VAL A 337 -2.83 0.06 -8.59
N LEU A 338 -2.74 -0.74 -9.67
CA LEU A 338 -3.24 -2.11 -9.67
C LEU A 338 -2.52 -3.00 -8.64
N VAL A 339 -1.19 -2.88 -8.53
CA VAL A 339 -0.42 -3.64 -7.54
C VAL A 339 -0.72 -3.18 -6.11
N ILE A 340 -0.89 -1.89 -5.86
CA ILE A 340 -1.34 -1.39 -4.54
C ILE A 340 -2.72 -1.95 -4.20
N ALA A 341 -3.68 -1.95 -5.13
CA ALA A 341 -5.00 -2.52 -4.91
C ALA A 341 -4.93 -4.03 -4.63
N PHE A 342 -4.09 -4.76 -5.34
CA PHE A 342 -3.85 -6.18 -5.10
C PHE A 342 -3.23 -6.43 -3.71
N MET A 343 -2.22 -5.66 -3.32
CA MET A 343 -1.62 -5.73 -1.99
C MET A 343 -2.62 -5.40 -0.89
N PHE A 344 -3.47 -4.39 -1.10
CA PHE A 344 -4.56 -4.05 -0.18
C PHE A 344 -5.50 -5.24 0.05
N ILE A 345 -5.87 -5.95 -1.02
CA ILE A 345 -6.73 -7.14 -0.93
C ILE A 345 -6.02 -8.27 -0.15
N ILE A 346 -4.75 -8.55 -0.46
CA ILE A 346 -3.97 -9.57 0.24
C ILE A 346 -3.89 -9.26 1.73
N ILE A 347 -3.56 -8.02 2.08
CA ILE A 347 -3.44 -7.62 3.48
C ILE A 347 -4.78 -7.77 4.19
N ASN A 348 -5.90 -7.35 3.59
CA ASN A 348 -7.21 -7.54 4.20
C ASN A 348 -7.55 -9.02 4.42
N ILE A 349 -7.20 -9.91 3.48
CA ILE A 349 -7.39 -11.35 3.66
C ILE A 349 -6.53 -11.87 4.82
N LEU A 350 -5.25 -11.51 4.87
CA LEU A 350 -4.34 -11.91 5.94
C LEU A 350 -4.82 -11.41 7.30
N VAL A 351 -5.29 -10.19 7.36
CA VAL A 351 -5.85 -9.56 8.55
C VAL A 351 -7.09 -10.33 9.05
N ASP A 352 -8.02 -10.66 8.17
CA ASP A 352 -9.22 -11.43 8.53
C ASP A 352 -8.85 -12.82 9.08
N ILE A 353 -7.83 -13.47 8.51
CA ILE A 353 -7.31 -14.75 9.00
C ILE A 353 -6.69 -14.60 10.40
N ILE A 354 -5.87 -13.57 10.61
CA ILE A 354 -5.25 -13.27 11.91
C ILE A 354 -6.35 -12.97 12.94
N TYR A 355 -7.38 -12.23 12.54
CA TYR A 355 -8.51 -11.88 13.39
C TYR A 355 -9.28 -13.11 13.87
N ALA A 356 -9.60 -14.02 12.94
CA ALA A 356 -10.25 -15.28 13.28
C ALA A 356 -9.40 -16.19 14.20
N TRP A 357 -8.09 -16.04 14.15
CA TRP A 357 -7.17 -16.77 15.02
C TRP A 357 -7.08 -16.18 16.44
N ILE A 358 -7.16 -14.84 16.55
CA ILE A 358 -7.09 -14.11 17.83
C ILE A 358 -8.44 -14.18 18.57
N ASP A 359 -9.56 -14.02 17.87
CA ASP A 359 -10.89 -14.07 18.47
C ASP A 359 -11.75 -15.20 17.86
N PRO A 360 -11.82 -16.38 18.54
CA PRO A 360 -12.65 -17.51 18.06
C PRO A 360 -14.14 -17.24 18.02
N ARG A 361 -14.63 -16.10 18.56
CA ARG A 361 -16.04 -15.72 18.54
C ARG A 361 -16.42 -15.06 17.21
N VAL A 362 -15.45 -14.58 16.46
CA VAL A 362 -15.66 -14.03 15.12
C VAL A 362 -15.92 -15.20 14.17
N LYS A 363 -17.16 -15.35 13.73
CA LYS A 363 -17.51 -16.29 12.67
C LYS A 363 -16.98 -15.73 11.36
N LEU A 364 -16.12 -16.50 10.70
CA LEU A 364 -15.75 -16.26 9.30
C LEU A 364 -17.00 -16.53 8.45
N ASN A 365 -17.75 -15.47 8.11
CA ASN A 365 -18.93 -15.53 7.24
C ASN A 365 -18.56 -15.22 5.80
#